data_2ad3125dadf22f0039a47d552f9c5fe8
#
_entry.id   2ad3125dadf22f0039a47d552f9c5fe8
#
_cell.length_a   1.000
_cell.length_b   1.000
_cell.length_c   1.000
_cell.angle_alpha   90.00
_cell.angle_beta   90.00
_cell.angle_gamma   90.00
#
_symmetry.space_group_name_H-M   'P 1'
#
loop_
_entity.id
_entity.type
_entity.pdbx_description
1 polymer ?
#
loop_
_entity_poly.entity_id
_entity_poly.type
_entity_poly.pdbx_seq_one_letter_code
_entity_poly.pdbx_strand_id
1 'polypeptide(L)'
;GSSGLLLSSIYLIPQRVAMWSVGVSYFLQDEKPASKEEMRADRRAVLRKTFTHPCILAVVVGMVLMASQLPLPGFLGRTVKSLSNCNMGVSMILIGAIIGSSRMGKLWDKDCFLYCLIRLGLIPAAVLLGCRLCGAESLVTGVSVVLAAMPMGGVTAVLAEKYGGDSAFASKCVAVSTVLSLITTPLWCMVV
;
A
#
# COMPACT_ATOMS: atom_id res chain seq x y z
N GLY A 1 -3.88 12.44 18.95
CA GLY A 1 -3.26 13.74 19.05
C GLY A 1 -2.22 13.97 17.95
N SER A 2 -1.58 15.13 17.89
CA SER A 2 -0.57 15.49 16.89
C SER A 2 0.62 14.52 16.84
N SER A 3 1.05 14.01 17.99
CA SER A 3 2.14 13.02 18.08
C SER A 3 1.83 11.71 17.36
N GLY A 4 0.59 11.22 17.44
CA GLY A 4 0.17 10.02 16.71
C GLY A 4 0.17 10.22 15.19
N LEU A 5 -0.20 11.41 14.71
CA LEU A 5 -0.14 11.75 13.28
C LEU A 5 1.31 11.84 12.77
N LEU A 6 2.23 12.38 13.57
CA LEU A 6 3.65 12.42 13.23
C LEU A 6 4.23 11.01 13.13
N LEU A 7 3.98 10.16 14.13
CA LEU A 7 4.43 8.76 14.14
C LEU A 7 3.86 7.96 12.96
N SER A 8 2.57 8.12 12.65
CA SER A 8 1.96 7.46 11.51
C SER A 8 2.57 7.92 10.19
N SER A 9 2.89 9.20 10.05
CA SER A 9 3.56 9.73 8.86
C SER A 9 4.95 9.14 8.69
N ILE A 10 5.74 9.05 9.77
CA ILE A 10 7.07 8.44 9.77
C ILE A 10 7.00 6.95 9.39
N TYR A 11 6.03 6.21 9.94
CA TYR A 11 5.81 4.79 9.61
C TYR A 11 5.43 4.58 8.14
N LEU A 12 4.60 5.45 7.58
CA LEU A 12 4.10 5.32 6.20
C LEU A 12 5.15 5.65 5.14
N ILE A 13 6.19 6.46 5.45
CA ILE A 13 7.24 6.82 4.48
C ILE A 13 7.98 5.57 3.97
N PRO A 14 8.64 4.76 4.81
CA PRO A 14 9.36 3.57 4.34
C PRO A 14 8.42 2.54 3.71
N GLN A 15 7.20 2.41 4.21
CA GLN A 15 6.20 1.52 3.61
C GLN A 15 5.84 1.95 2.18
N ARG A 16 5.64 3.24 1.93
CA ARG A 16 5.36 3.77 0.58
C ARG A 16 6.54 3.59 -0.34
N VAL A 17 7.76 3.91 0.13
CA VAL A 17 8.98 3.70 -0.66
C VAL A 17 9.14 2.21 -1.02
N ALA A 18 8.97 1.30 -0.08
CA ALA A 18 9.04 -0.14 -0.33
C ALA A 18 7.95 -0.60 -1.32
N MET A 19 6.72 -0.14 -1.16
CA MET A 19 5.61 -0.50 -2.07
C MET A 19 5.87 -0.05 -3.50
N TRP A 20 6.36 1.18 -3.70
CA TRP A 20 6.60 1.70 -5.05
C TRP A 20 7.91 1.22 -5.68
N SER A 21 8.93 0.85 -4.90
CA SER A 21 10.17 0.28 -5.42
C SER A 21 10.06 -1.24 -5.61
N VAL A 22 9.80 -1.98 -4.55
CA VAL A 22 9.76 -3.44 -4.58
C VAL A 22 8.47 -3.94 -5.22
N GLY A 23 7.30 -3.36 -4.86
CA GLY A 23 6.02 -3.77 -5.41
C GLY A 23 5.94 -3.60 -6.93
N VAL A 24 6.35 -2.44 -7.46
CA VAL A 24 6.37 -2.22 -8.91
C VAL A 24 7.40 -3.11 -9.60
N SER A 25 8.57 -3.35 -8.99
CA SER A 25 9.57 -4.24 -9.59
C SER A 25 9.11 -5.68 -9.70
N TYR A 26 8.27 -6.16 -8.77
CA TYR A 26 7.66 -7.50 -8.86
C TYR A 26 6.73 -7.62 -10.07
N PHE A 27 5.92 -6.61 -10.35
CA PHE A 27 5.04 -6.61 -11.53
C PHE A 27 5.80 -6.47 -12.86
N LEU A 28 7.00 -5.90 -12.84
CA LEU A 28 7.83 -5.75 -14.05
C LEU A 28 8.71 -6.99 -14.33
N GLN A 29 8.79 -7.95 -13.40
CA GLN A 29 9.64 -9.16 -13.53
C GLN A 29 9.01 -10.29 -14.34
N ASP A 30 7.80 -10.18 -14.84
CA ASP A 30 7.11 -11.23 -15.60
C ASP A 30 7.63 -11.38 -17.06
N GLU A 31 8.57 -10.54 -17.52
CA GLU A 31 9.35 -10.80 -18.71
C GLU A 31 10.60 -11.64 -18.33
N LYS A 32 10.58 -12.93 -18.66
CA LYS A 32 11.60 -13.94 -18.33
C LYS A 32 13.02 -13.47 -18.67
N PRO A 33 13.95 -13.40 -17.74
CA PRO A 33 15.36 -13.11 -18.06
C PRO A 33 16.05 -14.38 -18.58
N ALA A 34 16.62 -14.28 -19.78
CA ALA A 34 17.24 -15.41 -20.48
C ALA A 34 18.71 -15.70 -20.06
N SER A 35 19.39 -14.81 -19.30
CA SER A 35 20.78 -15.03 -18.87
C SER A 35 21.18 -14.26 -17.62
N LYS A 36 22.17 -14.78 -16.84
CA LYS A 36 22.69 -14.14 -15.60
C LYS A 36 23.41 -12.79 -15.85
N GLU A 37 23.92 -12.55 -17.04
CA GLU A 37 24.57 -11.28 -17.41
C GLU A 37 23.52 -10.25 -17.85
N GLU A 38 22.48 -10.68 -18.56
CA GLU A 38 21.30 -9.88 -18.86
C GLU A 38 20.58 -9.47 -17.60
N MET A 39 20.54 -10.33 -16.57
CA MET A 39 19.92 -10.04 -15.27
C MET A 39 20.62 -8.88 -14.51
N ARG A 40 21.91 -8.62 -14.71
CA ARG A 40 22.63 -7.47 -14.13
C ARG A 40 22.42 -6.19 -14.92
N ALA A 41 22.38 -6.28 -16.25
CA ALA A 41 22.04 -5.16 -17.13
C ALA A 41 20.56 -4.78 -16.99
N ASP A 42 19.69 -5.80 -16.89
CA ASP A 42 18.26 -5.63 -16.69
C ASP A 42 17.93 -5.04 -15.30
N ARG A 43 18.64 -5.43 -14.23
CA ARG A 43 18.46 -4.79 -12.91
C ARG A 43 18.77 -3.29 -12.93
N ARG A 44 19.76 -2.85 -13.66
CA ARG A 44 20.06 -1.41 -13.85
C ARG A 44 19.00 -0.73 -14.70
N ALA A 45 18.53 -1.40 -15.76
CA ALA A 45 17.46 -0.88 -16.61
C ALA A 45 16.11 -0.84 -15.88
N VAL A 46 15.79 -1.90 -15.10
CA VAL A 46 14.60 -1.96 -14.25
C VAL A 46 14.68 -0.91 -13.14
N LEU A 47 15.81 -0.79 -12.44
CA LEU A 47 16.02 0.27 -11.44
C LEU A 47 15.86 1.66 -12.07
N ARG A 48 16.47 1.89 -13.25
CA ARG A 48 16.32 3.16 -13.96
C ARG A 48 14.88 3.42 -14.37
N LYS A 49 14.16 2.44 -14.95
CA LYS A 49 12.72 2.53 -15.26
C LYS A 49 11.89 2.78 -13.98
N THR A 50 12.22 2.09 -12.89
CA THR A 50 11.54 2.24 -11.60
C THR A 50 11.78 3.63 -11.03
N PHE A 51 13.02 4.11 -10.98
CA PHE A 51 13.34 5.46 -10.47
C PHE A 51 12.84 6.59 -11.38
N THR A 52 12.69 6.35 -12.69
CA THR A 52 12.12 7.32 -13.63
C THR A 52 10.58 7.23 -13.68
N HIS A 53 9.97 6.30 -12.92
CA HIS A 53 8.52 6.17 -12.89
C HIS A 53 7.88 7.41 -12.24
N PRO A 54 6.84 8.02 -12.87
CA PRO A 54 6.26 9.28 -12.38
C PRO A 54 5.75 9.20 -10.95
N CYS A 55 5.32 8.01 -10.49
CA CYS A 55 4.88 7.82 -9.10
C CYS A 55 6.03 7.94 -8.10
N ILE A 56 7.22 7.44 -8.42
CA ILE A 56 8.39 7.52 -7.54
C ILE A 56 8.92 8.94 -7.52
N LEU A 57 9.00 9.60 -8.69
CA LEU A 57 9.35 11.01 -8.78
C LEU A 57 8.40 11.88 -7.92
N ALA A 58 7.09 11.62 -8.01
CA ALA A 58 6.10 12.33 -7.19
C ALA A 58 6.31 12.12 -5.68
N VAL A 59 6.65 10.89 -5.25
CA VAL A 59 6.96 10.58 -3.84
C VAL A 59 8.23 11.30 -3.40
N VAL A 60 9.29 11.28 -4.22
CA VAL A 60 10.56 11.96 -3.91
C VAL A 60 10.35 13.48 -3.81
N VAL A 61 9.66 14.07 -4.80
CA VAL A 61 9.32 15.50 -4.78
C VAL A 61 8.48 15.85 -3.54
N GLY A 62 7.48 15.02 -3.21
CA GLY A 62 6.65 15.19 -2.00
C GLY A 62 7.47 15.11 -0.71
N MET A 63 8.43 14.18 -0.62
CA MET A 63 9.33 14.09 0.55
C MET A 63 10.27 15.30 0.67
N VAL A 64 10.82 15.76 -0.45
CA VAL A 64 11.69 16.96 -0.46
C VAL A 64 10.91 18.21 -0.04
N LEU A 65 9.68 18.39 -0.55
CA LEU A 65 8.81 19.49 -0.14
C LEU A 65 8.43 19.41 1.35
N MET A 66 8.17 18.19 1.85
CA MET A 66 7.89 18.00 3.27
C MET A 66 9.10 18.30 4.14
N ALA A 67 10.31 17.87 3.74
CA ALA A 67 11.55 18.11 4.48
C ALA A 67 11.98 19.58 4.45
N SER A 68 11.77 20.26 3.33
CA SER A 68 12.12 21.67 3.15
C SER A 68 11.16 22.62 3.85
N GLN A 69 10.00 22.13 4.35
CA GLN A 69 8.96 22.94 5.01
C GLN A 69 8.52 24.18 4.19
N LEU A 70 8.76 24.17 2.88
CA LEU A 70 8.39 25.27 2.00
C LEU A 70 6.86 25.32 1.83
N PRO A 71 6.21 26.44 2.15
CA PRO A 71 4.79 26.58 1.91
C PRO A 71 4.53 26.61 0.40
N LEU A 72 3.75 25.65 -0.08
CA LEU A 72 3.29 25.66 -1.47
C LEU A 72 2.39 26.89 -1.72
N PRO A 73 2.55 27.57 -2.87
CA PRO A 73 1.61 28.60 -3.27
C PRO A 73 0.17 28.11 -3.15
N GLY A 74 -0.73 28.93 -2.61
CA GLY A 74 -2.06 28.51 -2.23
C GLY A 74 -2.88 27.87 -3.37
N PHE A 75 -2.64 28.27 -4.62
CA PHE A 75 -3.31 27.64 -5.77
C PHE A 75 -2.78 26.21 -6.04
N LEU A 76 -1.46 26.00 -5.98
CA LEU A 76 -0.86 24.67 -6.16
C LEU A 76 -1.32 23.70 -5.06
N GLY A 77 -1.32 24.14 -3.80
CA GLY A 77 -1.80 23.32 -2.69
C GLY A 77 -3.25 22.90 -2.87
N ARG A 78 -4.14 23.79 -3.30
CA ARG A 78 -5.55 23.47 -3.59
C ARG A 78 -5.67 22.49 -4.75
N THR A 79 -4.93 22.71 -5.84
CA THR A 79 -4.96 21.82 -7.01
C THR A 79 -4.51 20.41 -6.65
N VAL A 80 -3.37 20.26 -5.96
CA VAL A 80 -2.87 18.94 -5.52
C VAL A 80 -3.86 18.27 -4.59
N LYS A 81 -4.48 19.00 -3.66
CA LYS A 81 -5.50 18.45 -2.75
C LYS A 81 -6.76 18.00 -3.51
N SER A 82 -7.21 18.77 -4.50
CA SER A 82 -8.36 18.40 -5.33
C SER A 82 -8.08 17.16 -6.17
N LEU A 83 -6.90 17.05 -6.77
CA LEU A 83 -6.47 15.86 -7.51
C LEU A 83 -6.36 14.64 -6.59
N SER A 84 -5.83 14.81 -5.38
CA SER A 84 -5.75 13.74 -4.39
C SER A 84 -7.15 13.21 -3.99
N ASN A 85 -8.11 14.10 -3.75
CA ASN A 85 -9.47 13.72 -3.43
C ASN A 85 -10.17 13.02 -4.61
N CYS A 86 -9.96 13.52 -5.83
CA CYS A 86 -10.48 12.90 -7.05
C CYS A 86 -9.91 11.48 -7.25
N ASN A 87 -8.62 11.29 -6.99
CA ASN A 87 -7.97 9.98 -7.12
C ASN A 87 -8.61 8.91 -6.21
N MET A 88 -9.03 9.27 -4.99
CA MET A 88 -9.71 8.35 -4.09
C MET A 88 -11.05 7.87 -4.71
N GLY A 89 -11.88 8.78 -5.20
CA GLY A 89 -13.15 8.46 -5.82
C GLY A 89 -12.99 7.60 -7.09
N VAL A 90 -12.08 7.99 -7.98
CA VAL A 90 -11.81 7.25 -9.22
C VAL A 90 -11.28 5.85 -8.94
N SER A 91 -10.39 5.69 -7.94
CA SER A 91 -9.87 4.37 -7.55
C SER A 91 -10.97 3.46 -7.03
N MET A 92 -11.92 3.98 -6.24
CA MET A 92 -13.06 3.18 -5.74
C MET A 92 -14.01 2.77 -6.87
N ILE A 93 -14.27 3.67 -7.83
CA ILE A 93 -15.07 3.36 -9.02
C ILE A 93 -14.38 2.28 -9.86
N LEU A 94 -13.06 2.39 -10.08
CA LEU A 94 -12.29 1.38 -10.82
C LEU A 94 -12.35 0.00 -10.15
N ILE A 95 -12.12 -0.06 -8.83
CA ILE A 95 -12.23 -1.32 -8.07
C ILE A 95 -13.63 -1.90 -8.19
N GLY A 96 -14.66 -1.07 -8.05
CA GLY A 96 -16.06 -1.49 -8.22
C GLY A 96 -16.33 -2.01 -9.64
N ALA A 97 -15.80 -1.36 -10.67
CA ALA A 97 -15.95 -1.79 -12.07
C ALA A 97 -15.24 -3.13 -12.33
N ILE A 98 -14.03 -3.34 -11.80
CA ILE A 98 -13.29 -4.61 -11.94
C ILE A 98 -14.05 -5.75 -11.25
N ILE A 99 -14.56 -5.52 -10.03
CA ILE A 99 -15.38 -6.50 -9.31
C ILE A 99 -16.67 -6.81 -10.09
N GLY A 100 -17.34 -5.76 -10.61
CA GLY A 100 -18.58 -5.92 -11.38
C GLY A 100 -18.40 -6.61 -12.73
N SER A 101 -17.26 -6.43 -13.39
CA SER A 101 -16.94 -7.11 -14.67
C SER A 101 -16.41 -8.52 -14.47
N SER A 102 -15.88 -8.84 -13.30
CA SER A 102 -15.43 -10.18 -12.95
C SER A 102 -16.65 -11.10 -12.78
N ARG A 103 -16.68 -12.26 -13.45
CA ARG A 103 -17.66 -13.29 -13.14
C ARG A 103 -17.52 -13.62 -11.65
N MET A 104 -18.50 -13.22 -10.85
CA MET A 104 -18.55 -13.39 -9.39
C MET A 104 -18.69 -14.87 -8.99
N GLY A 105 -17.84 -15.75 -9.54
CA GLY A 105 -17.69 -17.10 -9.07
C GLY A 105 -16.93 -17.11 -7.77
N LYS A 106 -17.65 -17.24 -6.65
CA LYS A 106 -17.14 -17.34 -5.28
C LYS A 106 -16.27 -16.15 -4.85
N LEU A 107 -16.87 -15.14 -4.24
CA LEU A 107 -16.20 -14.09 -3.48
C LEU A 107 -15.31 -14.66 -2.34
N TRP A 108 -15.60 -15.88 -1.90
CA TRP A 108 -14.92 -16.60 -0.83
C TRP A 108 -14.04 -17.71 -1.40
N ASP A 109 -12.93 -17.33 -2.06
CA ASP A 109 -11.88 -18.28 -2.35
C ASP A 109 -11.04 -18.49 -1.09
N LYS A 110 -10.58 -19.74 -0.87
CA LYS A 110 -9.72 -20.09 0.27
C LYS A 110 -8.47 -19.23 0.32
N ASP A 111 -7.91 -18.90 -0.83
CA ASP A 111 -6.71 -18.08 -0.96
C ASP A 111 -6.95 -16.63 -0.54
N CYS A 112 -8.10 -16.05 -0.91
CA CYS A 112 -8.50 -14.72 -0.48
C CYS A 112 -8.72 -14.66 1.04
N PHE A 113 -9.38 -15.68 1.61
CA PHE A 113 -9.61 -15.77 3.05
C PHE A 113 -8.30 -15.95 3.82
N LEU A 114 -7.42 -16.83 3.35
CA LEU A 114 -6.10 -17.05 3.93
C LEU A 114 -5.26 -15.75 3.90
N TYR A 115 -5.30 -15.04 2.77
CA TYR A 115 -4.64 -13.74 2.66
C TYR A 115 -5.18 -12.74 3.68
N CYS A 116 -6.50 -12.63 3.83
CA CYS A 116 -7.14 -11.74 4.80
C CYS A 116 -6.77 -12.12 6.24
N LEU A 117 -6.73 -13.41 6.57
CA LEU A 117 -6.34 -13.90 7.88
C LEU A 117 -4.89 -13.52 8.23
N ILE A 118 -3.99 -13.72 7.28
CA ILE A 118 -2.58 -13.35 7.45
C ILE A 118 -2.46 -11.82 7.58
N ARG A 119 -3.12 -11.07 6.71
CA ARG A 119 -3.00 -9.62 6.64
C ARG A 119 -3.61 -8.90 7.83
N LEU A 120 -4.81 -9.29 8.26
CA LEU A 120 -5.56 -8.62 9.33
C LEU A 120 -5.33 -9.24 10.72
N GLY A 121 -4.79 -10.47 10.77
CA GLY A 121 -4.52 -11.19 12.01
C GLY A 121 -3.03 -11.36 12.29
N LEU A 122 -2.34 -12.14 11.47
CA LEU A 122 -0.96 -12.56 11.75
C LEU A 122 0.03 -11.37 11.71
N ILE A 123 -0.08 -10.49 10.71
CA ILE A 123 0.85 -9.35 10.56
C ILE A 123 0.73 -8.38 11.75
N PRO A 124 -0.47 -7.88 12.14
CA PRO A 124 -0.56 -7.01 13.32
C PRO A 124 -0.15 -7.71 14.62
N ALA A 125 -0.43 -9.04 14.77
CA ALA A 125 0.05 -9.82 15.92
C ALA A 125 1.58 -9.87 15.98
N ALA A 126 2.24 -10.11 14.85
CA ALA A 126 3.69 -10.12 14.76
C ALA A 126 4.29 -8.74 15.08
N VAL A 127 3.67 -7.66 14.59
CA VAL A 127 4.10 -6.29 14.90
C VAL A 127 3.92 -5.99 16.40
N LEU A 128 2.80 -6.38 17.00
CA LEU A 128 2.55 -6.22 18.43
C LEU A 128 3.63 -6.94 19.26
N LEU A 129 3.89 -8.20 18.91
CA LEU A 129 4.91 -9.00 19.60
C LEU A 129 6.30 -8.37 19.43
N GLY A 130 6.66 -7.94 18.23
CA GLY A 130 7.93 -7.27 17.96
C GLY A 130 8.09 -5.97 18.76
N CYS A 131 7.07 -5.13 18.82
CA CYS A 131 7.09 -3.88 19.59
C CYS A 131 7.23 -4.16 21.09
N ARG A 132 6.53 -5.18 21.62
CA ARG A 132 6.67 -5.58 23.03
C ARG A 132 8.04 -6.14 23.37
N LEU A 133 8.62 -6.95 22.50
CA LEU A 133 9.97 -7.50 22.68
C LEU A 133 11.06 -6.40 22.63
N CYS A 134 10.87 -5.39 21.81
CA CYS A 134 11.77 -4.24 21.70
C CYS A 134 11.56 -3.20 22.83
N GLY A 135 10.58 -3.36 23.70
CA GLY A 135 10.25 -2.39 24.76
C GLY A 135 9.77 -1.04 24.20
N ALA A 136 9.09 -1.05 23.05
CA ALA A 136 8.59 0.17 22.42
C ALA A 136 7.50 0.83 23.29
N GLU A 137 7.47 2.16 23.28
CA GLU A 137 6.47 2.95 23.97
C GLU A 137 5.05 2.59 23.52
N SER A 138 4.08 2.63 24.45
CA SER A 138 2.68 2.25 24.18
C SER A 138 2.09 3.00 22.97
N LEU A 139 2.38 4.31 22.82
CA LEU A 139 1.91 5.10 21.70
C LEU A 139 2.48 4.61 20.36
N VAL A 140 3.78 4.28 20.31
CA VAL A 140 4.46 3.75 19.12
C VAL A 140 3.90 2.39 18.77
N THR A 141 3.71 1.52 19.76
CA THR A 141 3.12 0.19 19.60
C THR A 141 1.71 0.30 19.03
N GLY A 142 0.85 1.16 19.61
CA GLY A 142 -0.51 1.38 19.17
C GLY A 142 -0.60 1.84 17.72
N VAL A 143 0.17 2.86 17.35
CA VAL A 143 0.19 3.38 15.98
C VAL A 143 0.67 2.31 15.00
N SER A 144 1.73 1.57 15.33
CA SER A 144 2.31 0.55 14.46
C SER A 144 1.35 -0.63 14.23
N VAL A 145 0.70 -1.11 15.28
CA VAL A 145 -0.25 -2.22 15.19
C VAL A 145 -1.50 -1.82 14.41
N VAL A 146 -2.07 -0.64 14.67
CA VAL A 146 -3.25 -0.15 13.95
C VAL A 146 -2.95 0.04 12.46
N LEU A 147 -1.79 0.60 12.11
CA LEU A 147 -1.37 0.75 10.71
C LEU A 147 -1.12 -0.61 10.04
N ALA A 148 -0.55 -1.57 10.77
CA ALA A 148 -0.36 -2.95 10.28
C ALA A 148 -1.71 -3.68 10.09
N ALA A 149 -2.72 -3.39 10.91
CA ALA A 149 -4.08 -3.96 10.83
C ALA A 149 -4.93 -3.36 9.71
N MET A 150 -4.43 -2.37 8.95
CA MET A 150 -5.16 -1.82 7.83
C MET A 150 -5.37 -2.84 6.70
N PRO A 151 -6.54 -2.80 6.03
CA PRO A 151 -6.85 -3.68 4.91
C PRO A 151 -5.91 -3.46 3.72
N MET A 152 -6.04 -4.30 2.71
CA MET A 152 -5.28 -4.18 1.47
C MET A 152 -5.60 -2.85 0.78
N GLY A 153 -4.56 -2.12 0.39
CA GLY A 153 -4.72 -0.86 -0.32
C GLY A 153 -5.26 -1.05 -1.74
N GLY A 154 -6.25 -0.25 -2.14
CA GLY A 154 -6.82 -0.27 -3.49
C GLY A 154 -5.80 -0.07 -4.61
N VAL A 155 -4.67 0.59 -4.31
CA VAL A 155 -3.55 0.75 -5.24
C VAL A 155 -3.05 -0.58 -5.79
N THR A 156 -3.10 -1.68 -5.02
CA THR A 156 -2.65 -3.00 -5.48
C THR A 156 -3.52 -3.52 -6.63
N ALA A 157 -4.83 -3.33 -6.56
CA ALA A 157 -5.74 -3.72 -7.65
C ALA A 157 -5.50 -2.89 -8.92
N VAL A 158 -5.26 -1.58 -8.74
CA VAL A 158 -4.92 -0.67 -9.86
C VAL A 158 -3.59 -1.05 -10.51
N LEU A 159 -2.58 -1.42 -9.71
CA LEU A 159 -1.29 -1.87 -10.21
C LEU A 159 -1.41 -3.22 -10.94
N ALA A 160 -2.17 -4.17 -10.38
CA ALA A 160 -2.43 -5.45 -11.03
C ALA A 160 -3.08 -5.25 -12.40
N GLU A 161 -4.09 -4.37 -12.51
CA GLU A 161 -4.72 -4.03 -13.79
C GLU A 161 -3.74 -3.41 -14.77
N LYS A 162 -2.95 -2.45 -14.31
CA LYS A 162 -2.00 -1.72 -15.16
C LYS A 162 -0.87 -2.60 -15.69
N TYR A 163 -0.40 -3.56 -14.91
CA TYR A 163 0.76 -4.40 -15.25
C TYR A 163 0.38 -5.84 -15.66
N GLY A 164 -0.89 -6.11 -15.94
CA GLY A 164 -1.35 -7.40 -16.45
C GLY A 164 -1.38 -8.53 -15.42
N GLY A 165 -1.38 -8.19 -14.12
CA GLY A 165 -1.57 -9.16 -13.03
C GLY A 165 -3.05 -9.54 -12.86
N ASP A 166 -3.35 -10.44 -11.90
CA ASP A 166 -4.73 -10.82 -11.57
C ASP A 166 -5.44 -9.70 -10.79
N SER A 167 -5.94 -8.72 -11.54
CA SER A 167 -6.70 -7.59 -11.00
C SER A 167 -8.03 -8.01 -10.38
N ALA A 168 -8.62 -9.10 -10.87
CA ALA A 168 -9.87 -9.63 -10.32
C ALA A 168 -9.65 -10.21 -8.92
N PHE A 169 -8.60 -10.99 -8.72
CA PHE A 169 -8.21 -11.50 -7.40
C PHE A 169 -7.81 -10.37 -6.45
N ALA A 170 -6.98 -9.42 -6.92
CA ALA A 170 -6.56 -8.28 -6.11
C ALA A 170 -7.75 -7.42 -5.65
N SER A 171 -8.71 -7.15 -6.54
CA SER A 171 -9.93 -6.38 -6.21
C SER A 171 -10.82 -7.11 -5.21
N LYS A 172 -10.97 -8.45 -5.33
CA LYS A 172 -11.67 -9.27 -4.34
C LYS A 172 -11.00 -9.16 -2.96
N CYS A 173 -9.67 -9.31 -2.91
CA CYS A 173 -8.92 -9.19 -1.65
C CYS A 173 -9.07 -7.80 -1.02
N VAL A 174 -9.07 -6.73 -1.82
CA VAL A 174 -9.34 -5.36 -1.33
C VAL A 174 -10.73 -5.27 -0.72
N ALA A 175 -11.76 -5.72 -1.42
CA ALA A 175 -13.15 -5.64 -0.95
C ALA A 175 -13.35 -6.47 0.33
N VAL A 176 -12.94 -7.74 0.32
CA VAL A 176 -13.12 -8.65 1.47
C VAL A 176 -12.31 -8.17 2.68
N SER A 177 -11.04 -7.78 2.49
CA SER A 177 -10.23 -7.27 3.60
C SER A 177 -10.78 -5.96 4.18
N THR A 178 -11.37 -5.09 3.34
CA THR A 178 -12.00 -3.84 3.79
C THR A 178 -13.23 -4.12 4.65
N VAL A 179 -14.08 -5.06 4.23
CA VAL A 179 -15.26 -5.44 5.03
C VAL A 179 -14.84 -6.09 6.36
N LEU A 180 -13.87 -7.02 6.32
CA LEU A 180 -13.36 -7.67 7.54
C LEU A 180 -12.66 -6.69 8.48
N SER A 181 -12.00 -5.66 7.95
CA SER A 181 -11.32 -4.65 8.77
C SER A 181 -12.25 -3.82 9.64
N LEU A 182 -13.54 -3.70 9.27
CA LEU A 182 -14.54 -3.04 10.11
C LEU A 182 -14.68 -3.70 11.49
N ILE A 183 -14.41 -5.00 11.56
CA ILE A 183 -14.45 -5.76 12.83
C ILE A 183 -13.03 -5.88 13.42
N THR A 184 -12.05 -6.23 12.61
CA THR A 184 -10.69 -6.54 13.08
C THR A 184 -9.94 -5.29 13.57
N THR A 185 -10.10 -4.14 12.92
CA THR A 185 -9.39 -2.91 13.33
C THR A 185 -9.82 -2.44 14.73
N PRO A 186 -11.13 -2.34 15.06
CA PRO A 186 -11.55 -2.03 16.43
C PRO A 186 -11.04 -3.04 17.47
N LEU A 187 -11.01 -4.34 17.13
CA LEU A 187 -10.48 -5.37 18.04
C LEU A 187 -9.00 -5.11 18.36
N TRP A 188 -8.19 -4.78 17.36
CA TRP A 188 -6.78 -4.43 17.57
C TRP A 188 -6.61 -3.16 18.40
N CYS A 189 -7.49 -2.15 18.21
CA CYS A 189 -7.48 -0.94 19.04
C CYS A 189 -7.80 -1.22 20.51
N MET A 190 -8.54 -2.30 20.81
CA MET A 190 -8.84 -2.68 22.20
C MET A 190 -7.71 -3.49 22.87
N VAL A 191 -6.82 -4.11 22.07
CA VAL A 191 -5.72 -4.96 22.56
C VAL A 191 -4.45 -4.15 22.82
N VAL A 192 -4.32 -3.03 22.19
CA VAL A 192 -3.15 -2.12 22.27
C VAL A 192 -3.40 -0.99 23.23
#